data_b5947794547a1605386b0b0a1f877699
#
_entry.id   b5947794547a1605386b0b0a1f877699
#
_cell.length_a   1.000
_cell.length_b   1.000
_cell.length_c   1.000
_cell.angle_alpha   90.00
_cell.angle_beta   90.00
_cell.angle_gamma   90.00
#
_symmetry.space_group_name_H-M   'P 1'
#
loop_
_entity.id
_entity.type
_entity.pdbx_description
1 polymer ?
#
loop_
_entity_poly.entity_id
_entity_poly.type
_entity_poly.pdbx_seq_one_letter_code
_entity_poly.pdbx_strand_id
1 'polypeptide(L)'
;MKRSILLGFLLLLTFDTASQVGVKLAGERIGTGADVAWLLRVAQEPLIHVVLACYAGAFVTYIALLKYAPVGPAYAAAHGHIVTVLVISILFLGERLTLLQGLGGLAILAGILILALTEPRGMADAQAVPPEKH
;
A
#
# COMPACT_ATOMS: atom_id res chain seq x y z
N MET A 1 13.55 18.55 4.12
CA MET A 1 13.42 17.15 4.52
C MET A 1 11.96 16.71 4.76
N LYS A 2 11.18 17.35 5.64
CA LYS A 2 9.78 16.91 5.92
C LYS A 2 8.85 16.88 4.70
N ARG A 3 8.95 17.84 3.78
CA ARG A 3 8.11 17.92 2.57
C ARG A 3 8.40 16.78 1.58
N SER A 4 9.66 16.41 1.40
CA SER A 4 10.04 15.30 0.50
C SER A 4 9.55 13.93 1.02
N ILE A 5 9.60 13.74 2.34
CA ILE A 5 9.08 12.51 2.97
C ILE A 5 7.55 12.44 2.80
N LEU A 6 6.86 13.55 3.04
CA LEU A 6 5.41 13.62 2.86
C LEU A 6 4.99 13.33 1.41
N LEU A 7 5.72 13.91 0.43
CA LEU A 7 5.49 13.65 -0.98
C LEU A 7 5.76 12.18 -1.33
N GLY A 8 6.80 11.56 -0.76
CA GLY A 8 7.08 10.15 -0.94
C GLY A 8 5.95 9.26 -0.42
N PHE A 9 5.41 9.56 0.76
CA PHE A 9 4.26 8.84 1.31
C PHE A 9 3.00 9.01 0.46
N LEU A 10 2.72 10.22 0.00
CA LEU A 10 1.56 10.49 -0.87
C LEU A 10 1.68 9.74 -2.20
N LEU A 11 2.89 9.72 -2.78
CA LEU A 11 3.17 9.00 -4.02
C LEU A 11 3.02 7.48 -3.82
N LEU A 12 3.56 6.95 -2.72
CA LEU A 12 3.40 5.54 -2.36
C LEU A 12 1.92 5.16 -2.22
N LEU A 13 1.16 5.93 -1.46
CA LEU A 13 -0.27 5.72 -1.27
C LEU A 13 -1.03 5.75 -2.60
N THR A 14 -0.66 6.66 -3.50
CA THR A 14 -1.27 6.76 -4.83
C THR A 14 -1.00 5.52 -5.67
N PHE A 15 0.24 5.05 -5.73
CA PHE A 15 0.61 3.85 -6.47
C PHE A 15 -0.08 2.60 -5.90
N ASP A 16 -0.08 2.44 -4.58
CA ASP A 16 -0.72 1.31 -3.91
C ASP A 16 -2.23 1.30 -4.15
N THR A 17 -2.88 2.45 -4.00
CA THR A 17 -4.32 2.58 -4.27
C THR A 17 -4.64 2.30 -5.74
N ALA A 18 -3.86 2.85 -6.68
CA ALA A 18 -4.04 2.61 -8.11
C ALA A 18 -3.86 1.13 -8.47
N SER A 19 -2.89 0.46 -7.86
CA SER A 19 -2.66 -0.97 -8.04
C SER A 19 -3.87 -1.80 -7.58
N GLN A 20 -4.38 -1.53 -6.39
CA GLN A 20 -5.51 -2.28 -5.82
C GLN A 20 -6.80 -2.08 -6.62
N VAL A 21 -7.12 -0.83 -6.99
CA VAL A 21 -8.27 -0.53 -7.85
C VAL A 21 -8.09 -1.18 -9.23
N GLY A 22 -6.88 -1.11 -9.79
CA GLY A 22 -6.56 -1.72 -11.07
C GLY A 22 -6.72 -3.24 -11.08
N VAL A 23 -6.23 -3.93 -10.03
CA VAL A 23 -6.40 -5.38 -9.87
C VAL A 23 -7.88 -5.75 -9.81
N LYS A 24 -8.69 -4.97 -9.05
CA LYS A 24 -10.12 -5.21 -8.93
C LYS A 24 -10.82 -5.09 -10.28
N LEU A 25 -10.59 -3.98 -11.00
CA LEU A 25 -11.17 -3.75 -12.33
C LEU A 25 -10.71 -4.80 -13.36
N ALA A 26 -9.44 -5.22 -13.30
CA ALA A 26 -8.93 -6.27 -14.16
C ALA A 26 -9.60 -7.62 -13.84
N GLY A 27 -9.77 -7.93 -12.56
CA GLY A 27 -10.46 -9.14 -12.11
C GLY A 27 -11.91 -9.22 -12.60
N GLU A 28 -12.64 -8.12 -12.56
CA GLU A 28 -14.00 -8.02 -13.08
C GLU A 28 -14.08 -8.28 -14.60
N ARG A 29 -13.07 -7.83 -15.36
CA ARG A 29 -13.00 -8.04 -16.82
C ARG A 29 -12.59 -9.46 -17.21
N ILE A 30 -11.60 -10.01 -16.50
CA ILE A 30 -11.04 -11.33 -16.79
C ILE A 30 -11.99 -12.45 -16.34
N GLY A 31 -12.74 -12.20 -15.27
CA GLY A 31 -13.62 -13.19 -14.65
C GLY A 31 -12.84 -14.26 -13.87
N THR A 32 -13.56 -15.25 -13.37
CA THR A 32 -13.00 -16.36 -12.61
C THR A 32 -12.54 -17.50 -13.52
N GLY A 33 -11.39 -18.09 -13.21
CA GLY A 33 -10.84 -19.23 -13.92
C GLY A 33 -9.52 -19.68 -13.28
N ALA A 34 -9.08 -20.88 -13.62
CA ALA A 34 -7.80 -21.43 -13.17
C ALA A 34 -7.12 -22.27 -14.27
N ASP A 35 -7.57 -22.14 -15.52
CA ASP A 35 -7.07 -22.84 -16.68
C ASP A 35 -6.02 -21.99 -17.45
N VAL A 36 -5.35 -22.64 -18.38
CA VAL A 36 -4.31 -21.98 -19.22
C VAL A 36 -4.91 -20.83 -20.05
N ALA A 37 -6.15 -20.99 -20.50
CA ALA A 37 -6.84 -19.97 -21.26
C ALA A 37 -7.14 -18.72 -20.40
N TRP A 38 -7.42 -18.91 -19.13
CA TRP A 38 -7.58 -17.81 -18.15
C TRP A 38 -6.23 -17.08 -17.94
N LEU A 39 -5.13 -17.83 -17.78
CA LEU A 39 -3.79 -17.22 -17.64
C LEU A 39 -3.41 -16.37 -18.87
N LEU A 40 -3.73 -16.84 -20.07
CA LEU A 40 -3.49 -16.06 -21.30
C LEU A 40 -4.33 -14.78 -21.31
N ARG A 41 -5.58 -14.80 -20.86
CA ARG A 41 -6.42 -13.60 -20.72
C ARG A 41 -5.83 -12.61 -19.72
N VAL A 42 -5.33 -13.10 -18.58
CA VAL A 42 -4.62 -12.27 -17.59
C VAL A 42 -3.40 -11.59 -18.23
N ALA A 43 -2.57 -12.36 -18.96
CA ALA A 43 -1.37 -11.83 -19.60
C ALA A 43 -1.67 -10.81 -20.72
N GLN A 44 -2.81 -10.91 -21.38
CA GLN A 44 -3.23 -10.01 -22.45
C GLN A 44 -4.01 -8.79 -21.96
N GLU A 45 -4.43 -8.76 -20.70
CA GLU A 45 -5.20 -7.64 -20.15
C GLU A 45 -4.28 -6.41 -19.92
N PRO A 46 -4.49 -5.28 -20.62
CA PRO A 46 -3.61 -4.11 -20.52
C PRO A 46 -3.61 -3.49 -19.11
N LEU A 47 -4.72 -3.61 -18.37
CA LEU A 47 -4.81 -3.15 -16.98
C LEU A 47 -3.80 -3.88 -16.07
N ILE A 48 -3.53 -5.15 -16.31
CA ILE A 48 -2.53 -5.91 -15.53
C ILE A 48 -1.13 -5.33 -15.71
N HIS A 49 -0.77 -4.89 -16.90
CA HIS A 49 0.53 -4.24 -17.15
C HIS A 49 0.63 -2.88 -16.43
N VAL A 50 -0.46 -2.10 -16.40
CA VAL A 50 -0.52 -0.85 -15.64
C VAL A 50 -0.38 -1.11 -14.14
N VAL A 51 -1.08 -2.12 -13.62
CA VAL A 51 -0.98 -2.55 -12.22
C VAL A 51 0.46 -2.94 -11.88
N LEU A 52 1.10 -3.72 -12.73
CA LEU A 52 2.48 -4.15 -12.53
C LEU A 52 3.44 -2.95 -12.49
N ALA A 53 3.25 -1.98 -13.38
CA ALA A 53 4.03 -0.74 -13.39
C ALA A 53 3.79 0.09 -12.11
N CYS A 54 2.54 0.17 -11.61
CA CYS A 54 2.23 0.82 -10.35
C CYS A 54 2.89 0.13 -9.16
N TYR A 55 2.89 -1.21 -9.11
CA TYR A 55 3.60 -1.96 -8.06
C TYR A 55 5.11 -1.72 -8.10
N ALA A 56 5.71 -1.69 -9.30
CA ALA A 56 7.12 -1.35 -9.44
C ALA A 56 7.41 0.07 -8.95
N GLY A 57 6.55 1.04 -9.28
CA GLY A 57 6.64 2.42 -8.79
C GLY A 57 6.50 2.52 -7.27
N ALA A 58 5.54 1.81 -6.69
CA ALA A 58 5.35 1.71 -5.24
C ALA A 58 6.59 1.14 -4.56
N PHE A 59 7.14 0.04 -5.09
CA PHE A 59 8.34 -0.61 -4.57
C PHE A 59 9.55 0.34 -4.56
N VAL A 60 9.83 1.01 -5.67
CA VAL A 60 10.94 1.98 -5.76
C VAL A 60 10.74 3.13 -4.79
N THR A 61 9.51 3.67 -4.70
CA THR A 61 9.17 4.74 -3.79
C THR A 61 9.35 4.31 -2.33
N TYR A 62 8.91 3.09 -1.98
CA TYR A 62 9.07 2.52 -0.65
C TYR A 62 10.53 2.37 -0.25
N ILE A 63 11.37 1.79 -1.12
CA ILE A 63 12.82 1.67 -0.87
C ILE A 63 13.48 3.04 -0.72
N ALA A 64 13.09 4.02 -1.54
CA ALA A 64 13.61 5.39 -1.40
C ALA A 64 13.19 6.01 -0.06
N LEU A 65 11.97 5.75 0.39
CA LEU A 65 11.42 6.29 1.64
C LEU A 65 12.09 5.69 2.88
N LEU A 66 12.44 4.39 2.85
CA LEU A 66 13.15 3.70 3.93
C LEU A 66 14.52 4.31 4.25
N LYS A 67 15.14 5.04 3.30
CA LYS A 67 16.40 5.76 3.56
C LYS A 67 16.23 7.00 4.45
N TYR A 68 15.01 7.52 4.55
CA TYR A 68 14.73 8.80 5.19
C TYR A 68 13.70 8.74 6.31
N ALA A 69 12.99 7.64 6.44
CA ALA A 69 11.94 7.45 7.44
C ALA A 69 12.19 6.20 8.28
N PRO A 70 11.86 6.21 9.58
CA PRO A 70 11.85 5.02 10.42
C PRO A 70 10.95 3.93 9.82
N VAL A 71 11.35 2.67 9.97
CA VAL A 71 10.66 1.52 9.33
C VAL A 71 9.19 1.40 9.77
N GLY A 72 8.89 1.64 11.04
CA GLY A 72 7.54 1.51 11.58
C GLY A 72 6.53 2.47 10.96
N PRO A 73 6.73 3.80 10.98
CA PRO A 73 5.87 4.76 10.30
C PRO A 73 5.79 4.53 8.79
N ALA A 74 6.89 4.12 8.14
CA ALA A 74 6.89 3.78 6.72
C ALA A 74 5.99 2.57 6.42
N TYR A 75 6.06 1.55 7.28
CA TYR A 75 5.21 0.36 7.17
C TYR A 75 3.74 0.69 7.43
N ALA A 76 3.42 1.46 8.47
CA ALA A 76 2.06 1.89 8.77
C ALA A 76 1.44 2.71 7.61
N ALA A 77 2.22 3.62 7.03
CA ALA A 77 1.77 4.42 5.89
C ALA A 77 1.57 3.58 4.63
N ALA A 78 2.45 2.60 4.38
CA ALA A 78 2.30 1.67 3.25
C ALA A 78 1.00 0.85 3.36
N HIS A 79 0.54 0.53 4.57
CA HIS A 79 -0.72 -0.21 4.77
C HIS A 79 -1.96 0.69 4.90
N GLY A 80 -1.78 2.00 4.99
CA GLY A 80 -2.88 2.98 5.00
C GLY A 80 -3.73 2.98 3.72
N HIS A 81 -3.18 2.49 2.59
CA HIS A 81 -3.91 2.35 1.33
C HIS A 81 -5.16 1.45 1.43
N ILE A 82 -5.19 0.49 2.36
CA ILE A 82 -6.34 -0.40 2.58
C ILE A 82 -7.60 0.42 2.88
N VAL A 83 -7.48 1.46 3.71
CA VAL A 83 -8.60 2.35 4.03
C VAL A 83 -9.03 3.15 2.79
N THR A 84 -8.06 3.67 2.05
CA THR A 84 -8.33 4.44 0.83
C THR A 84 -9.02 3.59 -0.23
N VAL A 85 -8.55 2.35 -0.44
CA VAL A 85 -9.16 1.39 -1.35
C VAL A 85 -10.58 1.04 -0.92
N LEU A 86 -10.80 0.83 0.39
CA LEU A 86 -12.13 0.54 0.92
C LEU A 86 -13.12 1.68 0.64
N VAL A 87 -12.70 2.92 0.88
CA VAL A 87 -13.51 4.12 0.61
C VAL A 87 -13.80 4.24 -0.90
N ILE A 88 -12.81 4.06 -1.75
CA ILE A 88 -12.98 4.11 -3.21
C ILE A 88 -13.92 2.99 -3.68
N SER A 89 -13.79 1.78 -3.18
CA SER A 89 -14.66 0.66 -3.51
C SER A 89 -16.14 0.95 -3.20
N ILE A 90 -16.41 1.58 -2.06
CA ILE A 90 -17.78 1.95 -1.69
C ILE A 90 -18.32 3.08 -2.59
N LEU A 91 -17.52 4.15 -2.78
CA LEU A 91 -17.98 5.35 -3.46
C LEU A 91 -18.08 5.19 -4.99
N PHE A 92 -17.12 4.49 -5.60
CA PHE A 92 -17.00 4.40 -7.05
C PHE A 92 -17.47 3.07 -7.62
N LEU A 93 -17.32 1.97 -6.89
CA LEU A 93 -17.72 0.65 -7.36
C LEU A 93 -19.08 0.20 -6.78
N GLY A 94 -19.69 1.00 -5.89
CA GLY A 94 -21.01 0.71 -5.34
C GLY A 94 -21.06 -0.57 -4.50
N GLU A 95 -19.92 -1.03 -4.00
CA GLU A 95 -19.88 -2.24 -3.17
C GLU A 95 -20.57 -2.02 -1.83
N ARG A 96 -21.38 -3.02 -1.45
CA ARG A 96 -21.94 -3.06 -0.11
C ARG A 96 -20.95 -3.70 0.84
N LEU A 97 -20.50 -2.94 1.83
CA LEU A 97 -19.67 -3.50 2.90
C LEU A 97 -20.46 -4.58 3.65
N THR A 98 -19.86 -5.75 3.74
CA THR A 98 -20.33 -6.73 4.72
C THR A 98 -19.85 -6.33 6.12
N LEU A 99 -20.62 -6.70 7.15
CA LEU A 99 -20.23 -6.42 8.54
C LEU A 99 -18.81 -6.90 8.86
N LEU A 100 -18.42 -8.05 8.30
CA LEU A 100 -17.10 -8.64 8.50
C LEU A 100 -15.99 -7.81 7.87
N GLN A 101 -16.20 -7.24 6.68
CA GLN A 101 -15.25 -6.32 6.03
C GLN A 101 -15.11 -5.02 6.82
N GLY A 102 -16.21 -4.48 7.34
CA GLY A 102 -16.18 -3.29 8.20
C GLY A 102 -15.39 -3.52 9.49
N LEU A 103 -15.62 -4.64 10.17
CA LEU A 103 -14.87 -5.02 11.38
C LEU A 103 -13.38 -5.24 11.08
N GLY A 104 -13.05 -5.89 9.95
CA GLY A 104 -11.67 -6.06 9.51
C GLY A 104 -10.96 -4.73 9.26
N GLY A 105 -11.63 -3.80 8.56
CA GLY A 105 -11.12 -2.45 8.32
C GLY A 105 -10.86 -1.66 9.61
N LEU A 106 -11.79 -1.74 10.56
CA LEU A 106 -11.63 -1.12 11.89
C LEU A 106 -10.48 -1.74 12.69
N ALA A 107 -10.30 -3.06 12.64
CA ALA A 107 -9.19 -3.75 13.29
C ALA A 107 -7.83 -3.32 12.71
N ILE A 108 -7.73 -3.16 11.39
CA ILE A 108 -6.53 -2.65 10.73
C ILE A 108 -6.23 -1.22 11.17
N LEU A 109 -7.22 -0.33 11.17
CA LEU A 109 -7.06 1.05 11.63
C LEU A 109 -6.61 1.12 13.09
N ALA A 110 -7.21 0.31 13.95
CA ALA A 110 -6.82 0.23 15.36
C ALA A 110 -5.37 -0.24 15.50
N GLY A 111 -4.96 -1.27 14.75
CA GLY A 111 -3.58 -1.75 14.73
C GLY A 111 -2.57 -0.69 14.29
N ILE A 112 -2.86 0.05 13.22
CA ILE A 112 -2.02 1.15 12.73
C ILE A 112 -1.93 2.26 13.79
N LEU A 113 -3.05 2.61 14.42
CA LEU A 113 -3.08 3.64 15.47
C LEU A 113 -2.27 3.22 16.69
N ILE A 114 -2.44 1.98 17.17
CA ILE A 114 -1.66 1.44 18.28
C ILE A 114 -0.17 1.48 17.94
N LEU A 115 0.22 1.02 16.76
CA LEU A 115 1.61 1.04 16.30
C LEU A 115 2.17 2.48 16.29
N ALA A 116 1.42 3.43 15.75
CA ALA A 116 1.82 4.84 15.71
C ALA A 116 1.96 5.48 17.11
N LEU A 117 1.18 5.02 18.08
CA LEU A 117 1.23 5.53 19.46
C LEU A 117 2.28 4.85 20.33
N THR A 118 2.59 3.57 20.05
CA THR A 118 3.50 2.76 20.86
C THR A 118 4.95 2.78 20.37
N GLU A 119 5.20 3.31 19.16
CA GLU A 119 6.56 3.39 18.65
C GLU A 119 7.37 4.41 19.47
N PRO A 120 8.39 3.95 20.24
CA PRO A 120 9.21 4.85 21.06
C PRO A 120 9.97 5.80 20.14
N ARG A 121 9.90 7.10 20.39
CA ARG A 121 10.71 8.13 19.71
C ARG A 121 12.22 7.86 19.75
N GLY A 122 12.67 6.82 20.51
CA GLY A 122 14.05 6.44 20.69
C GLY A 122 14.65 5.52 19.62
N MET A 123 13.88 4.92 18.72
CA MET A 123 14.47 4.06 17.67
C MET A 123 15.13 4.86 16.53
N ALA A 124 14.81 6.13 16.38
CA ALA A 124 15.50 7.03 15.45
C ALA A 124 16.96 7.31 15.91
N ASP A 125 17.21 7.29 17.21
CA ASP A 125 18.53 7.53 17.78
C ASP A 125 19.41 6.25 17.83
N ALA A 126 18.79 5.06 17.85
CA ALA A 126 19.52 3.79 17.89
C ALA A 126 20.15 3.40 16.52
N GLN A 127 19.67 3.97 15.42
CA GLN A 127 20.26 3.78 14.07
C GLN A 127 21.34 4.79 13.73
N ALA A 128 21.53 5.83 14.50
CA ALA A 128 22.68 6.74 14.43
C ALA A 128 23.87 6.12 15.15
N VAL A 129 24.35 4.96 14.65
CA VAL A 129 25.67 4.46 15.08
C VAL A 129 26.70 5.49 14.63
N PRO A 130 27.46 6.11 15.55
CA PRO A 130 28.54 7.01 15.15
C PRO A 130 29.58 6.21 14.35
N PRO A 131 30.20 6.80 13.32
CA PRO A 131 31.27 6.12 12.61
C PRO A 131 32.39 5.82 13.61
N GLU A 132 32.71 4.54 13.75
CA GLU A 132 33.81 4.05 14.55
C GLU A 132 35.08 4.71 14.01
N LYS A 133 35.70 5.55 14.83
CA LYS A 133 36.98 6.18 14.52
C LYS A 133 38.07 5.12 14.65
N HIS A 134 38.57 4.63 13.53
CA HIS A 134 39.87 3.98 13.42
C HIS A 134 40.93 4.99 13.04
#